data_3c875468e6d45cf97144ea11ffc77d7e
#
_entry.id   3c875468e6d45cf97144ea11ffc77d7e
#
_cell.length_a   1.000
_cell.length_b   1.000
_cell.length_c   1.000
_cell.angle_alpha   90.00
_cell.angle_beta   90.00
_cell.angle_gamma   90.00
#
_symmetry.space_group_name_H-M   'P 1'
#
loop_
_entity.id
_entity.type
_entity.pdbx_description
1 polymer ?
#
loop_
_entity_poly.entity_id
_entity_poly.type
_entity_poly.pdbx_seq_one_letter_code
_entity_poly.pdbx_strand_id
1 'polypeptide(L)'
;MMHFENSGPRIILVAGNTQSGKSSLIEGLIPVLKQRELKLAGILAKGLWESNLRSGFILIDLKCGKSVPLARRVINDGRNTVPFEFFSSGIKTGRRALSVESCAGADIIVVDEVGRLEIAGMGWAPFLTPLLSLKDAVHIWVVRTGLVDDVCRIWNLDQPPQVRADEPNASDRLLNLMLETRRKIPRA
;
A
#
# COMPACT_ATOMS: atom_id res chain seq x y z
N MET A 1 -33.53 -3.37 -17.51
CA MET A 1 -33.10 -3.05 -16.12
C MET A 1 -31.60 -2.93 -16.15
N MET A 2 -31.07 -1.71 -16.27
CA MET A 2 -29.62 -1.49 -16.30
C MET A 2 -29.09 -1.68 -14.87
N HIS A 3 -28.31 -2.74 -14.65
CA HIS A 3 -27.49 -2.85 -13.46
C HIS A 3 -26.45 -1.74 -13.50
N PHE A 4 -26.62 -0.70 -12.68
CA PHE A 4 -25.54 0.22 -12.37
C PHE A 4 -24.49 -0.59 -11.64
N GLU A 5 -23.45 -1.01 -12.36
CA GLU A 5 -22.27 -1.63 -11.77
C GLU A 5 -21.70 -0.65 -10.73
N ASN A 6 -21.46 -1.18 -9.54
CA ASN A 6 -20.90 -0.49 -8.39
C ASN A 6 -19.59 0.22 -8.79
N SER A 7 -19.67 1.52 -9.08
CA SER A 7 -18.59 2.34 -9.64
C SER A 7 -17.59 2.83 -8.57
N GLY A 8 -17.58 2.18 -7.42
CA GLY A 8 -16.63 2.49 -6.33
C GLY A 8 -15.18 2.13 -6.66
N PRO A 9 -14.22 2.66 -5.92
CA PRO A 9 -12.81 2.30 -6.06
C PRO A 9 -12.61 0.82 -5.75
N ARG A 10 -11.80 0.14 -6.55
CA ARG A 10 -11.50 -1.29 -6.40
C ARG A 10 -10.32 -1.48 -5.45
N ILE A 11 -10.62 -1.58 -4.17
CA ILE A 11 -9.61 -1.67 -3.10
C ILE A 11 -9.59 -3.07 -2.52
N ILE A 12 -8.39 -3.58 -2.28
CA ILE A 12 -8.12 -4.79 -1.50
C ILE A 12 -7.23 -4.37 -0.32
N LEU A 13 -7.61 -4.73 0.89
CA LEU A 13 -6.82 -4.46 2.08
C LEU A 13 -5.91 -5.66 2.40
N VAL A 14 -4.63 -5.39 2.58
CA VAL A 14 -3.68 -6.37 3.14
C VAL A 14 -3.51 -6.06 4.62
N ALA A 15 -4.21 -6.82 5.45
CA ALA A 15 -4.23 -6.61 6.89
C ALA A 15 -3.23 -7.50 7.63
N GLY A 16 -2.78 -7.05 8.79
CA GLY A 16 -1.91 -7.83 9.67
C GLY A 16 -1.31 -6.98 10.78
N ASN A 17 -0.83 -7.63 11.82
CA ASN A 17 -0.17 -6.97 12.93
C ASN A 17 1.19 -6.38 12.52
N THR A 18 1.81 -5.62 13.41
CA THR A 18 3.18 -5.16 13.20
C THR A 18 4.09 -6.38 12.97
N GLN A 19 4.94 -6.30 11.93
CA GLN A 19 5.89 -7.37 11.56
C GLN A 19 5.24 -8.71 11.13
N SER A 20 3.98 -8.73 10.73
CA SER A 20 3.29 -9.93 10.23
C SER A 20 3.60 -10.30 8.77
N GLY A 21 4.57 -9.65 8.14
CA GLY A 21 4.96 -9.96 6.77
C GLY A 21 4.16 -9.27 5.65
N LYS A 22 3.31 -8.27 5.96
CA LYS A 22 2.48 -7.55 4.96
C LYS A 22 3.27 -7.04 3.75
N SER A 23 4.34 -6.28 4.00
CA SER A 23 5.20 -5.75 2.93
C SER A 23 5.93 -6.85 2.18
N SER A 24 6.39 -7.90 2.88
CA SER A 24 7.04 -9.07 2.28
C SER A 24 6.09 -9.88 1.39
N LEU A 25 4.81 -9.99 1.78
CA LEU A 25 3.77 -10.62 0.97
C LEU A 25 3.62 -9.91 -0.38
N ILE A 26 3.53 -8.59 -0.38
CA ILE A 26 3.44 -7.80 -1.61
C ILE A 26 4.75 -7.87 -2.40
N GLU A 27 5.91 -7.73 -1.75
CA GLU A 27 7.22 -7.84 -2.39
C GLU A 27 7.37 -9.15 -3.16
N GLY A 28 6.95 -10.27 -2.56
CA GLY A 28 6.98 -11.59 -3.20
C GLY A 28 6.10 -11.73 -4.44
N LEU A 29 5.03 -10.94 -4.53
CA LEU A 29 4.13 -10.96 -5.70
C LEU A 29 4.60 -10.07 -6.85
N ILE A 30 5.48 -9.09 -6.62
CA ILE A 30 5.95 -8.17 -7.67
C ILE A 30 6.51 -8.90 -8.89
N PRO A 31 7.39 -9.93 -8.78
CA PRO A 31 7.89 -10.66 -9.95
C PRO A 31 6.78 -11.33 -10.75
N VAL A 32 5.81 -11.97 -10.07
CA VAL A 32 4.68 -12.66 -10.70
C VAL A 32 3.78 -11.68 -11.47
N LEU A 33 3.51 -10.51 -10.88
CA LEU A 33 2.70 -9.46 -11.50
C LEU A 33 3.41 -8.87 -12.74
N LYS A 34 4.73 -8.66 -12.66
CA LYS A 34 5.54 -8.19 -13.79
C LYS A 34 5.61 -9.22 -14.93
N GLN A 35 5.75 -10.51 -14.62
CA GLN A 35 5.70 -11.58 -15.63
C GLN A 35 4.35 -11.64 -16.38
N ARG A 36 3.29 -11.14 -15.76
CA ARG A 36 1.95 -10.97 -16.37
C ARG A 36 1.78 -9.63 -17.08
N GLU A 37 2.86 -8.87 -17.26
CA GLU A 37 2.88 -7.55 -17.91
C GLU A 37 1.97 -6.51 -17.25
N LEU A 38 1.64 -6.70 -15.95
CA LEU A 38 0.86 -5.74 -15.20
C LEU A 38 1.71 -4.55 -14.79
N LYS A 39 1.20 -3.35 -15.05
CA LYS A 39 1.85 -2.08 -14.69
C LYS A 39 1.59 -1.78 -13.22
N LEU A 40 2.67 -1.69 -12.45
CA LEU A 40 2.62 -1.39 -11.02
C LEU A 40 2.95 0.09 -10.77
N ALA A 41 2.30 0.69 -9.79
CA ALA A 41 2.63 2.03 -9.29
C ALA A 41 2.42 2.09 -7.76
N GLY A 42 2.75 3.24 -7.18
CA GLY A 42 2.67 3.44 -5.74
C GLY A 42 3.97 3.09 -5.02
N ILE A 43 3.86 2.75 -3.76
CA ILE A 43 5.01 2.59 -2.87
C ILE A 43 4.96 1.29 -2.08
N LEU A 44 6.16 0.75 -1.79
CA LEU A 44 6.39 -0.32 -0.83
C LEU A 44 7.43 0.14 0.19
N ALA A 45 7.12 0.02 1.49
CA ALA A 45 8.03 0.37 2.58
C ALA A 45 8.70 -0.89 3.15
N LYS A 46 9.83 -1.27 2.56
CA LYS A 46 10.61 -2.43 3.01
C LYS A 46 11.35 -2.12 4.29
N GLY A 47 11.13 -2.94 5.32
CA GLY A 47 11.82 -2.81 6.59
C GLY A 47 13.27 -3.27 6.54
N LEU A 48 14.15 -2.51 7.18
CA LEU A 48 15.53 -2.86 7.46
C LEU A 48 15.66 -3.43 8.86
N TRP A 49 16.56 -4.38 9.02
CA TRP A 49 16.78 -5.09 10.28
C TRP A 49 18.26 -5.09 10.63
N GLU A 50 18.56 -4.88 11.89
CA GLU A 50 19.89 -4.96 12.48
C GLU A 50 19.77 -5.61 13.85
N SER A 51 20.53 -6.66 14.11
CA SER A 51 20.50 -7.41 15.39
C SER A 51 19.07 -7.77 15.85
N ASN A 52 18.22 -8.25 14.93
CA ASN A 52 16.81 -8.60 15.18
C ASN A 52 15.89 -7.42 15.55
N LEU A 53 16.38 -6.18 15.45
CA LEU A 53 15.59 -4.99 15.66
C LEU A 53 15.32 -4.30 14.32
N ARG A 54 14.13 -3.69 14.17
CA ARG A 54 13.83 -2.86 13.02
C ARG A 54 14.70 -1.61 13.06
N SER A 55 15.71 -1.52 12.18
CA SER A 55 16.65 -0.38 12.14
C SER A 55 16.14 0.78 11.27
N GLY A 56 15.23 0.50 10.33
CA GLY A 56 14.69 1.54 9.45
C GLY A 56 13.77 1.00 8.38
N PHE A 57 13.58 1.84 7.35
CA PHE A 57 12.80 1.50 6.17
C PHE A 57 13.46 2.05 4.90
N ILE A 58 13.34 1.28 3.82
CA ILE A 58 13.58 1.73 2.45
C ILE A 58 12.23 1.87 1.76
N LEU A 59 12.01 2.99 1.08
CA LEU A 59 10.89 3.18 0.18
C LEU A 59 11.27 2.71 -1.22
N ILE A 60 10.39 1.93 -1.83
CA ILE A 60 10.50 1.49 -3.22
C ILE A 60 9.36 2.14 -4.01
N ASP A 61 9.70 2.94 -5.03
CA ASP A 61 8.77 3.40 -6.05
C ASP A 61 8.50 2.24 -7.02
N LEU A 62 7.29 1.69 -6.99
CA LEU A 62 6.97 0.47 -7.74
C LEU A 62 6.89 0.67 -9.25
N LYS A 63 6.67 1.91 -9.72
CA LYS A 63 6.64 2.23 -11.15
C LYS A 63 8.02 2.10 -11.80
N CYS A 64 9.05 2.64 -11.17
CA CYS A 64 10.40 2.66 -11.73
C CYS A 64 11.38 1.71 -11.01
N GLY A 65 10.98 1.10 -9.89
CA GLY A 65 11.83 0.23 -9.08
C GLY A 65 12.91 0.97 -8.28
N LYS A 66 12.90 2.31 -8.26
CA LYS A 66 13.89 3.10 -7.52
C LYS A 66 13.68 2.95 -6.02
N SER A 67 14.76 2.68 -5.30
CA SER A 67 14.79 2.57 -3.84
C SER A 67 15.49 3.77 -3.23
N VAL A 68 14.93 4.30 -2.12
CA VAL A 68 15.54 5.38 -1.34
C VAL A 68 15.35 5.14 0.16
N PRO A 69 16.26 5.59 1.03
CA PRO A 69 16.03 5.55 2.47
C PRO A 69 14.77 6.34 2.83
N LEU A 70 13.86 5.73 3.61
CA LEU A 70 12.64 6.37 4.08
C LEU A 70 12.77 6.83 5.52
N ALA A 71 13.27 5.96 6.40
CA ALA A 71 13.40 6.26 7.80
C ALA A 71 14.50 5.43 8.46
N ARG A 72 15.07 5.96 9.52
CA ARG A 72 16.00 5.24 10.41
C ARG A 72 15.47 5.24 11.84
N ARG A 73 15.80 4.19 12.59
CA ARG A 73 15.54 4.17 14.01
C ARG A 73 16.40 5.22 14.73
N VAL A 74 15.79 5.93 15.64
CA VAL A 74 16.50 6.82 16.57
C VAL A 74 16.40 6.27 17.99
N ILE A 75 17.40 6.57 18.80
CA ILE A 75 17.36 6.28 20.24
C ILE A 75 16.23 7.14 20.81
N ASN A 76 15.24 6.48 21.43
CA ASN A 76 14.10 7.19 22.01
C ASN A 76 14.56 7.90 23.29
N ASP A 77 14.66 9.20 23.24
CA ASP A 77 14.98 10.07 24.39
C ASP A 77 13.73 10.44 25.21
N GLY A 78 12.61 9.75 24.99
CA GLY A 78 11.32 10.01 25.64
C GLY A 78 10.51 11.14 25.01
N ARG A 79 11.03 11.84 24.00
CA ARG A 79 10.35 13.00 23.37
C ARG A 79 9.51 12.62 22.16
N ASN A 80 9.80 11.47 21.53
CA ASN A 80 9.12 11.01 20.32
C ASN A 80 8.30 9.75 20.57
N THR A 81 7.05 9.77 20.18
CA THR A 81 6.15 8.60 20.21
C THR A 81 6.45 7.61 19.07
N VAL A 82 7.15 8.07 18.03
CA VAL A 82 7.57 7.24 16.88
C VAL A 82 9.09 7.07 16.92
N PRO A 83 9.61 5.84 17.05
CA PRO A 83 11.06 5.60 17.20
C PRO A 83 11.82 5.72 15.89
N PHE A 84 11.32 6.49 14.91
CA PHE A 84 11.90 6.65 13.58
C PHE A 84 11.95 8.11 13.16
N GLU A 85 13.10 8.50 12.63
CA GLU A 85 13.31 9.76 11.93
C GLU A 85 13.17 9.53 10.43
N PHE A 86 12.34 10.34 9.76
CA PHE A 86 12.08 10.23 8.34
C PHE A 86 13.01 11.11 7.51
N PHE A 87 13.54 10.56 6.42
CA PHE A 87 14.35 11.31 5.47
C PHE A 87 13.48 12.10 4.50
N SER A 88 13.79 13.39 4.33
CA SER A 88 13.05 14.26 3.41
C SER A 88 13.07 13.77 1.96
N SER A 89 14.16 13.11 1.53
CA SER A 89 14.29 12.49 0.21
C SER A 89 13.31 11.33 0.03
N GLY A 90 13.14 10.48 1.05
CA GLY A 90 12.19 9.38 1.06
C GLY A 90 10.75 9.89 0.98
N ILE A 91 10.41 10.89 1.81
CA ILE A 91 9.07 11.51 1.80
C ILE A 91 8.78 12.16 0.43
N LYS A 92 9.71 12.91 -0.14
CA LYS A 92 9.54 13.52 -1.48
C LYS A 92 9.33 12.44 -2.56
N THR A 93 10.09 11.35 -2.52
CA THR A 93 9.95 10.25 -3.47
C THR A 93 8.59 9.58 -3.32
N GLY A 94 8.15 9.29 -2.10
CA GLY A 94 6.85 8.66 -1.85
C GLY A 94 5.68 9.54 -2.31
N ARG A 95 5.72 10.85 -2.01
CA ARG A 95 4.71 11.81 -2.48
C ARG A 95 4.60 11.84 -4.00
N ARG A 96 5.74 11.84 -4.70
CA ARG A 96 5.75 11.78 -6.16
C ARG A 96 5.20 10.45 -6.66
N ALA A 97 5.63 9.32 -6.08
CA ALA A 97 5.20 7.98 -6.50
C ALA A 97 3.69 7.76 -6.27
N LEU A 98 3.07 8.46 -5.31
CA LEU A 98 1.64 8.42 -5.00
C LEU A 98 0.84 9.55 -5.67
N SER A 99 1.45 10.38 -6.53
CA SER A 99 0.66 11.37 -7.27
C SER A 99 -0.23 10.68 -8.30
N VAL A 100 -1.37 11.29 -8.62
CA VAL A 100 -2.31 10.78 -9.64
C VAL A 100 -1.61 10.61 -10.99
N GLU A 101 -0.75 11.56 -11.37
CA GLU A 101 0.01 11.53 -12.62
C GLU A 101 1.00 10.36 -12.65
N SER A 102 1.66 10.06 -11.53
CA SER A 102 2.56 8.90 -11.44
C SER A 102 1.82 7.59 -11.51
N CYS A 103 0.64 7.50 -10.91
CA CYS A 103 -0.17 6.29 -10.85
C CYS A 103 -1.09 6.10 -12.05
N ALA A 104 -1.28 7.13 -12.89
CA ALA A 104 -2.12 7.03 -14.07
C ALA A 104 -1.66 5.91 -15.03
N GLY A 105 -2.63 5.12 -15.49
CA GLY A 105 -2.38 3.99 -16.40
C GLY A 105 -1.73 2.76 -15.74
N ALA A 106 -1.63 2.72 -14.41
CA ALA A 106 -1.25 1.52 -13.68
C ALA A 106 -2.41 0.52 -13.61
N ASP A 107 -2.09 -0.78 -13.64
CA ASP A 107 -3.06 -1.85 -13.39
C ASP A 107 -3.26 -2.06 -11.89
N ILE A 108 -2.20 -1.91 -11.10
CA ILE A 108 -2.19 -2.09 -9.65
C ILE A 108 -1.44 -0.93 -8.99
N ILE A 109 -2.07 -0.32 -7.99
CA ILE A 109 -1.50 0.75 -7.17
C ILE A 109 -1.38 0.25 -5.73
N VAL A 110 -0.16 0.28 -5.18
CA VAL A 110 0.12 -0.16 -3.81
C VAL A 110 0.40 1.04 -2.92
N VAL A 111 -0.17 1.02 -1.71
CA VAL A 111 0.15 1.97 -0.64
C VAL A 111 0.55 1.19 0.62
N ASP A 112 1.84 1.21 0.93
CA ASP A 112 2.40 0.56 2.10
C ASP A 112 3.12 1.59 3.00
N GLU A 113 2.55 1.94 4.12
CA GLU A 113 1.40 1.48 4.89
C GLU A 113 0.36 2.63 5.06
N VAL A 114 -0.93 2.29 5.14
CA VAL A 114 -1.99 3.21 5.61
C VAL A 114 -2.18 2.97 7.10
N GLY A 115 -1.61 3.83 7.92
CA GLY A 115 -1.51 3.65 9.36
C GLY A 115 -2.03 4.84 10.16
N ARG A 116 -1.54 4.98 11.40
CA ARG A 116 -1.97 6.05 12.32
C ARG A 116 -1.67 7.45 11.79
N LEU A 117 -0.58 7.63 11.02
CA LEU A 117 -0.26 8.92 10.42
C LEU A 117 -1.32 9.32 9.39
N GLU A 118 -1.71 8.38 8.54
CA GLU A 118 -2.72 8.60 7.50
C GLU A 118 -4.10 8.86 8.12
N ILE A 119 -4.47 8.12 9.16
CA ILE A 119 -5.70 8.34 9.93
C ILE A 119 -5.72 9.76 10.55
N ALA A 120 -4.56 10.26 10.97
CA ALA A 120 -4.42 11.63 11.49
C ALA A 120 -4.30 12.71 10.40
N GLY A 121 -4.50 12.38 9.12
CA GLY A 121 -4.39 13.32 7.99
C GLY A 121 -2.97 13.64 7.58
N MET A 122 -1.98 12.92 8.11
CA MET A 122 -0.55 13.12 7.84
C MET A 122 -0.01 12.05 6.89
N GLY A 123 1.32 11.97 6.76
CA GLY A 123 1.98 10.95 5.95
C GLY A 123 1.54 10.97 4.49
N TRP A 124 0.95 9.87 4.04
CA TRP A 124 0.44 9.70 2.69
C TRP A 124 -1.03 10.12 2.51
N ALA A 125 -1.74 10.46 3.59
CA ALA A 125 -3.18 10.78 3.58
C ALA A 125 -3.61 11.78 2.48
N PRO A 126 -2.87 12.88 2.20
CA PRO A 126 -3.25 13.84 1.16
C PRO A 126 -3.33 13.24 -0.24
N PHE A 127 -2.68 12.08 -0.47
CA PHE A 127 -2.63 11.42 -1.78
C PHE A 127 -3.69 10.33 -1.91
N LEU A 128 -4.19 9.76 -0.82
CA LEU A 128 -5.07 8.59 -0.84
C LEU A 128 -6.41 8.90 -1.49
N THR A 129 -7.08 9.98 -1.09
CA THR A 129 -8.37 10.38 -1.69
C THR A 129 -8.25 10.69 -3.18
N PRO A 130 -7.26 11.49 -3.67
CA PRO A 130 -7.05 11.67 -5.11
C PRO A 130 -6.80 10.37 -5.87
N LEU A 131 -6.03 9.42 -5.29
CA LEU A 131 -5.76 8.13 -5.93
C LEU A 131 -7.02 7.31 -6.16
N LEU A 132 -8.04 7.42 -5.30
CA LEU A 132 -9.32 6.71 -5.47
C LEU A 132 -10.10 7.14 -6.72
N SER A 133 -9.73 8.25 -7.36
CA SER A 133 -10.27 8.65 -8.66
C SER A 133 -9.79 7.75 -9.81
N LEU A 134 -8.66 7.05 -9.65
CA LEU A 134 -8.10 6.11 -10.63
C LEU A 134 -8.85 4.77 -10.56
N LYS A 135 -10.09 4.74 -11.08
CA LYS A 135 -11.00 3.59 -11.03
C LYS A 135 -10.57 2.44 -11.93
N ASP A 136 -9.63 2.69 -12.85
CA ASP A 136 -9.11 1.69 -13.80
C ASP A 136 -7.94 0.87 -13.23
N ALA A 137 -7.59 1.10 -11.97
CA ALA A 137 -6.59 0.35 -11.23
C ALA A 137 -7.20 -0.43 -10.06
N VAL A 138 -6.53 -1.51 -9.68
CA VAL A 138 -6.77 -2.19 -8.40
C VAL A 138 -5.87 -1.55 -7.34
N HIS A 139 -6.46 -1.06 -6.26
CA HIS A 139 -5.73 -0.45 -5.15
C HIS A 139 -5.45 -1.49 -4.07
N ILE A 140 -4.20 -1.63 -3.67
CA ILE A 140 -3.76 -2.49 -2.57
C ILE A 140 -3.28 -1.61 -1.44
N TRP A 141 -4.03 -1.58 -0.34
CA TRP A 141 -3.64 -0.82 0.84
C TRP A 141 -3.20 -1.75 1.95
N VAL A 142 -2.00 -1.53 2.43
CA VAL A 142 -1.44 -2.26 3.59
C VAL A 142 -1.89 -1.56 4.86
N VAL A 143 -2.59 -2.28 5.74
CA VAL A 143 -3.21 -1.72 6.94
C VAL A 143 -2.92 -2.62 8.14
N ARG A 144 -2.76 -2.04 9.33
CA ARG A 144 -2.74 -2.83 10.58
C ARG A 144 -4.13 -3.33 10.91
N THR A 145 -4.25 -4.59 11.35
CA THR A 145 -5.56 -5.21 11.66
C THR A 145 -6.45 -4.32 12.52
N GLY A 146 -5.91 -3.73 13.60
CA GLY A 146 -6.69 -2.87 14.49
C GLY A 146 -7.04 -1.47 13.95
N LEU A 147 -6.69 -1.15 12.70
CA LEU A 147 -6.97 0.14 12.06
C LEU A 147 -7.89 0.00 10.83
N VAL A 148 -8.28 -1.22 10.49
CA VAL A 148 -9.08 -1.51 9.28
C VAL A 148 -10.40 -0.74 9.30
N ASP A 149 -11.13 -0.78 10.41
CA ASP A 149 -12.43 -0.11 10.54
C ASP A 149 -12.29 1.41 10.42
N ASP A 150 -11.25 2.00 11.01
CA ASP A 150 -10.97 3.43 10.91
C ASP A 150 -10.63 3.83 9.46
N VAL A 151 -9.81 3.03 8.78
CA VAL A 151 -9.47 3.24 7.35
C VAL A 151 -10.72 3.16 6.50
N CYS A 152 -11.56 2.13 6.68
CA CYS A 152 -12.82 1.98 5.93
C CYS A 152 -13.74 3.18 6.15
N ARG A 153 -13.87 3.65 7.39
CA ARG A 153 -14.73 4.79 7.73
C ARG A 153 -14.22 6.10 7.14
N ILE A 154 -12.90 6.40 7.26
CA ILE A 154 -12.33 7.67 6.79
C ILE A 154 -12.40 7.83 5.28
N TRP A 155 -12.11 6.76 4.53
CA TRP A 155 -12.13 6.79 3.06
C TRP A 155 -13.43 6.24 2.45
N ASN A 156 -14.47 6.02 3.30
CA ASN A 156 -15.80 5.54 2.89
C ASN A 156 -15.71 4.28 2.01
N LEU A 157 -14.95 3.28 2.47
CA LEU A 157 -14.77 2.01 1.78
C LEU A 157 -15.87 1.03 2.20
N ASP A 158 -16.69 0.61 1.25
CA ASP A 158 -17.76 -0.35 1.50
C ASP A 158 -17.23 -1.79 1.45
N GLN A 159 -17.02 -2.39 2.61
CA GLN A 159 -16.61 -3.78 2.82
C GLN A 159 -15.55 -4.29 1.82
N PRO A 160 -14.41 -3.63 1.69
CA PRO A 160 -13.38 -4.04 0.75
C PRO A 160 -12.87 -5.45 1.08
N PRO A 161 -12.57 -6.28 0.07
CA PRO A 161 -11.93 -7.57 0.29
C PRO A 161 -10.67 -7.42 1.14
N GLN A 162 -10.48 -8.34 2.09
CA GLN A 162 -9.34 -8.33 3.01
C GLN A 162 -8.56 -9.63 2.88
N VAL A 163 -7.22 -9.52 2.89
CA VAL A 163 -6.29 -10.64 3.01
C VAL A 163 -5.42 -10.40 4.23
N ARG A 164 -5.42 -11.34 5.15
CA ARG A 164 -4.50 -11.29 6.29
C ARG A 164 -3.16 -11.87 5.88
N ALA A 165 -2.08 -11.13 6.13
CA ALA A 165 -0.73 -11.53 5.71
C ALA A 165 -0.19 -12.76 6.47
N ASP A 166 -0.77 -13.08 7.62
CA ASP A 166 -0.41 -14.22 8.46
C ASP A 166 -1.24 -15.49 8.19
N GLU A 167 -2.19 -15.43 7.23
CA GLU A 167 -2.97 -16.62 6.85
C GLU A 167 -2.18 -17.59 5.96
N PRO A 168 -2.40 -18.90 6.09
CA PRO A 168 -1.96 -19.84 5.07
C PRO A 168 -2.50 -19.43 3.69
N ASN A 169 -1.67 -19.54 2.66
CA ASN A 169 -2.03 -19.19 1.27
C ASN A 169 -2.39 -17.69 1.03
N ALA A 170 -1.97 -16.78 1.93
CA ALA A 170 -2.20 -15.33 1.76
C ALA A 170 -1.70 -14.82 0.39
N SER A 171 -0.56 -15.35 -0.10
CA SER A 171 0.01 -14.99 -1.39
C SER A 171 -0.91 -15.36 -2.56
N ASP A 172 -1.37 -16.60 -2.60
CA ASP A 172 -2.26 -17.08 -3.68
C ASP A 172 -3.61 -16.37 -3.62
N ARG A 173 -4.15 -16.19 -2.42
CA ARG A 173 -5.41 -15.48 -2.22
C ARG A 173 -5.34 -14.04 -2.69
N LEU A 174 -4.26 -13.32 -2.32
CA LEU A 174 -4.06 -11.93 -2.74
C LEU A 174 -3.89 -11.83 -4.25
N LEU A 175 -3.05 -12.70 -4.84
CA LEU A 175 -2.85 -12.75 -6.28
C LEU A 175 -4.17 -13.00 -7.03
N ASN A 176 -4.95 -13.98 -6.61
CA ASN A 176 -6.23 -14.30 -7.24
C ASN A 176 -7.19 -13.11 -7.15
N LEU A 177 -7.33 -12.48 -5.99
CA LEU A 177 -8.18 -11.29 -5.81
C LEU A 177 -7.74 -10.12 -6.70
N MET A 178 -6.43 -9.85 -6.80
CA MET A 178 -5.89 -8.82 -7.69
C MET A 178 -6.29 -9.09 -9.15
N LEU A 179 -6.06 -10.32 -9.63
CA LEU A 179 -6.32 -10.71 -11.02
C LEU A 179 -7.81 -10.71 -11.34
N GLU A 180 -8.65 -11.24 -10.46
CA GLU A 180 -10.11 -11.24 -10.62
C GLU A 180 -10.66 -9.81 -10.65
N THR A 181 -10.20 -8.96 -9.72
CA THR A 181 -10.62 -7.57 -9.66
C THR A 181 -10.17 -6.81 -10.91
N ARG A 182 -8.92 -7.04 -11.38
CA ARG A 182 -8.39 -6.40 -12.59
C ARG A 182 -9.16 -6.82 -13.86
N ARG A 183 -9.56 -8.09 -13.98
CA ARG A 183 -10.34 -8.57 -15.15
C ARG A 183 -11.70 -7.88 -15.28
N LYS A 184 -12.29 -7.43 -14.18
CA LYS A 184 -13.57 -6.71 -14.17
C LYS A 184 -13.44 -5.24 -14.61
N ILE A 185 -12.23 -4.76 -14.83
CA ILE A 185 -11.94 -3.39 -15.30
C ILE A 185 -11.82 -3.44 -16.82
N PRO A 186 -12.67 -2.70 -17.57
CA PRO A 186 -12.52 -2.59 -19.02
C PRO A 186 -11.11 -2.07 -19.37
N ARG A 187 -10.52 -2.57 -20.41
CA ARG A 187 -9.34 -1.96 -21.02
C ARG A 187 -9.82 -0.83 -21.92
N ALA A 188 -9.38 0.40 -21.63
CA ALA A 188 -9.62 1.53 -22.52
C ALA A 188 -8.88 1.35 -23.85
#